data_2698b1097dc4b3ed148ead93212ccfb7
#
_entry.id   2698b1097dc4b3ed148ead93212ccfb7
#
_cell.length_a   1.000
_cell.length_b   1.000
_cell.length_c   1.000
_cell.angle_alpha   90.00
_cell.angle_beta   90.00
_cell.angle_gamma   90.00
#
_symmetry.space_group_name_H-M   'P 1'
#
loop_
_entity.id
_entity.type
_entity.pdbx_description
1 polymer ?
#
loop_
_entity_poly.entity_id
_entity_poly.type
_entity_poly.pdbx_seq_one_letter_code
_entity_poly.pdbx_strand_id
1 'polypeptide(L)'
;MFLSFDMGLRNLAFCQLNMAPAPRIVAWEVVDVVGERNAKRMTCQRAAELLLDFLRQRFPRRIDDCTVLVEQQPMRARCANLKMKVLSHVLQAHFYSLGFKVKFISPRRKLKKKCHRDYQLNKRQAVSDCLLVLPRFNAKWTTYFTALPKKDDAADCLLQALAVAVT
;
A
#
# COMPACT_ATOMS: atom_id res chain seq x y z
N MET A 1 14.60 -5.27 3.32
CA MET A 1 13.16 -5.61 3.24
C MET A 1 12.33 -4.37 2.99
N PHE A 2 11.16 -4.49 2.34
CA PHE A 2 10.22 -3.38 2.11
C PHE A 2 8.86 -3.71 2.71
N LEU A 3 8.23 -2.72 3.33
CA LEU A 3 6.84 -2.75 3.77
C LEU A 3 6.11 -1.62 3.04
N SER A 4 5.34 -1.97 2.03
CA SER A 4 4.70 -1.04 1.09
C SER A 4 3.23 -0.89 1.39
N PHE A 5 2.74 0.35 1.44
CA PHE A 5 1.35 0.69 1.71
C PHE A 5 0.70 1.44 0.54
N ASP A 6 -0.51 1.03 0.20
CA ASP A 6 -1.47 1.83 -0.55
C ASP A 6 -2.60 2.29 0.37
N MET A 7 -2.84 3.62 0.41
CA MET A 7 -3.66 4.25 1.44
C MET A 7 -5.16 4.19 1.13
N GLY A 8 -5.91 3.53 1.97
CA GLY A 8 -7.36 3.49 1.97
C GLY A 8 -7.90 3.17 3.35
N LEU A 9 -9.07 3.69 3.72
CA LEU A 9 -9.69 3.36 5.01
C LEU A 9 -10.42 2.01 4.98
N ARG A 10 -11.12 1.70 3.89
CA ARG A 10 -11.79 0.41 3.68
C ARG A 10 -10.93 -0.62 2.98
N ASN A 11 -9.92 -0.17 2.28
CA ASN A 11 -8.99 -1.02 1.53
C ASN A 11 -7.57 -0.53 1.77
N LEU A 12 -7.15 -0.52 3.04
CA LEU A 12 -5.74 -0.33 3.35
C LEU A 12 -4.99 -1.56 2.87
N ALA A 13 -4.23 -1.42 1.79
CA ALA A 13 -3.42 -2.53 1.30
C ALA A 13 -1.98 -2.39 1.78
N PHE A 14 -1.38 -3.51 2.18
CA PHE A 14 0.06 -3.54 2.43
C PHE A 14 0.69 -4.83 1.93
N CYS A 15 1.95 -4.72 1.52
CA CYS A 15 2.78 -5.84 1.10
C CYS A 15 4.14 -5.76 1.79
N GLN A 16 4.51 -6.82 2.50
CA GLN A 16 5.85 -7.00 3.06
C GLN A 16 6.67 -7.89 2.13
N LEU A 17 7.67 -7.29 1.48
CA LEU A 17 8.51 -7.92 0.47
C LEU A 17 9.95 -8.04 0.98
N ASN A 18 10.47 -9.26 1.03
CA ASN A 18 11.89 -9.51 1.25
C ASN A 18 12.57 -9.78 -0.09
N MET A 19 13.73 -9.15 -0.31
CA MET A 19 14.47 -9.25 -1.57
C MET A 19 15.67 -10.19 -1.50
N ALA A 20 16.13 -10.57 -0.31
CA ALA A 20 17.31 -11.40 -0.11
C ALA A 20 16.96 -12.72 0.59
N PRO A 21 17.56 -13.88 0.20
CA PRO A 21 18.45 -14.08 -0.97
C PRO A 21 17.68 -14.10 -2.30
N ALA A 22 16.37 -14.36 -2.29
CA ALA A 22 15.45 -14.30 -3.42
C ALA A 22 14.18 -13.54 -3.06
N PRO A 23 13.53 -12.86 -4.01
CA PRO A 23 12.30 -12.14 -3.75
C PRO A 23 11.20 -13.05 -3.21
N ARG A 24 10.64 -12.68 -2.04
CA ARG A 24 9.51 -13.39 -1.44
C ARG A 24 8.53 -12.43 -0.78
N ILE A 25 7.26 -12.67 -0.97
CA ILE A 25 6.20 -11.98 -0.23
C ILE A 25 6.08 -12.65 1.14
N VAL A 26 6.26 -11.87 2.20
CA VAL A 26 6.17 -12.32 3.60
C VAL A 26 4.73 -12.18 4.10
N ALA A 27 4.13 -11.01 3.84
CA ALA A 27 2.73 -10.72 4.14
C ALA A 27 2.15 -9.85 3.03
N TRP A 28 0.88 -10.04 2.71
CA TRP A 28 0.17 -9.24 1.71
C TRP A 28 -1.32 -9.27 2.06
N GLU A 29 -1.86 -8.11 2.39
CA GLU A 29 -3.20 -8.01 2.94
C GLU A 29 -3.92 -6.75 2.44
N VAL A 30 -5.25 -6.84 2.33
CA VAL A 30 -6.15 -5.70 2.15
C VAL A 30 -7.09 -5.70 3.34
N VAL A 31 -7.11 -4.61 4.10
CA VAL A 31 -7.78 -4.51 5.40
C VAL A 31 -8.80 -3.38 5.39
N ASP A 32 -9.99 -3.65 5.90
CA ASP A 32 -10.97 -2.61 6.25
C ASP A 32 -10.69 -2.11 7.68
N VAL A 33 -10.07 -0.92 7.78
CA VAL A 33 -9.73 -0.30 9.07
C VAL A 33 -10.96 0.32 9.77
N VAL A 34 -12.02 0.59 9.02
CA VAL A 34 -13.23 1.26 9.54
C VAL A 34 -14.37 0.32 9.89
N GLY A 35 -14.38 -0.90 9.32
CA GLY A 35 -15.46 -1.85 9.49
C GLY A 35 -16.80 -1.29 8.94
N GLU A 36 -17.89 -1.51 9.67
CA GLU A 36 -19.24 -1.09 9.27
C GLU A 36 -19.46 0.44 9.26
N ARG A 37 -18.54 1.22 9.82
CA ARG A 37 -18.68 2.68 9.94
C ARG A 37 -18.65 3.36 8.57
N ASN A 38 -19.38 4.48 8.45
CA ASN A 38 -19.38 5.27 7.23
C ASN A 38 -18.07 6.07 7.08
N ALA A 39 -17.11 5.54 6.31
CA ALA A 39 -15.80 6.14 6.08
C ALA A 39 -15.88 7.57 5.48
N LYS A 40 -16.90 7.87 4.67
CA LYS A 40 -17.07 9.20 4.03
C LYS A 40 -17.40 10.28 5.05
N ARG A 41 -18.27 9.96 6.03
CA ARG A 41 -18.72 10.89 7.08
C ARG A 41 -17.77 10.96 8.29
N MET A 42 -16.83 10.07 8.38
CA MET A 42 -15.88 10.01 9.48
C MET A 42 -14.96 11.24 9.48
N THR A 43 -14.70 11.83 10.65
CA THR A 43 -13.72 12.91 10.80
C THR A 43 -12.30 12.41 10.53
N CYS A 44 -11.37 13.31 10.17
CA CYS A 44 -9.97 12.95 10.01
C CYS A 44 -9.37 12.43 11.31
N GLN A 45 -9.74 13.02 12.46
CA GLN A 45 -9.29 12.59 13.78
C GLN A 45 -9.66 11.12 14.02
N ARG A 46 -10.97 10.79 13.90
CA ARG A 46 -11.44 9.43 14.15
C ARG A 46 -10.83 8.40 13.20
N ALA A 47 -10.65 8.78 11.94
CA ALA A 47 -9.96 7.93 10.96
C ALA A 47 -8.48 7.70 11.33
N ALA A 48 -7.80 8.72 11.86
CA ALA A 48 -6.41 8.62 12.32
C ALA A 48 -6.29 7.72 13.57
N GLU A 49 -7.21 7.83 14.52
CA GLU A 49 -7.26 6.96 15.70
C GLU A 49 -7.38 5.49 15.30
N LEU A 50 -8.35 5.15 14.43
CA LEU A 50 -8.54 3.77 13.95
C LEU A 50 -7.33 3.25 13.18
N LEU A 51 -6.72 4.09 12.35
CA LEU A 51 -5.50 3.72 11.65
C LEU A 51 -4.36 3.44 12.63
N LEU A 52 -4.15 4.30 13.63
CA LEU A 52 -3.10 4.11 14.64
C LEU A 52 -3.33 2.85 15.47
N ASP A 53 -4.56 2.56 15.86
CA ASP A 53 -4.90 1.35 16.62
C ASP A 53 -4.58 0.10 15.78
N PHE A 54 -4.96 0.09 14.51
CA PHE A 54 -4.58 -0.99 13.59
C PHE A 54 -3.06 -1.13 13.47
N LEU A 55 -2.34 -0.01 13.23
CA LEU A 55 -0.89 -0.04 13.05
C LEU A 55 -0.16 -0.53 14.30
N ARG A 56 -0.58 -0.09 15.51
CA ARG A 56 -0.01 -0.54 16.79
C ARG A 56 -0.20 -2.03 17.03
N GLN A 57 -1.36 -2.57 16.67
CA GLN A 57 -1.65 -4.00 16.81
C GLN A 57 -0.88 -4.84 15.78
N ARG A 58 -0.85 -4.40 14.52
CA ARG A 58 -0.29 -5.18 13.42
C ARG A 58 1.22 -5.04 13.29
N PHE A 59 1.77 -3.88 13.65
CA PHE A 59 3.19 -3.53 13.56
C PHE A 59 3.68 -2.91 14.88
N PRO A 60 3.70 -3.68 15.98
CA PRO A 60 4.04 -3.14 17.32
C PRO A 60 5.53 -2.89 17.49
N ARG A 61 6.38 -3.39 16.62
CA ARG A 61 7.84 -3.33 16.75
C ARG A 61 8.50 -3.00 15.42
N ARG A 62 9.71 -2.44 15.51
CA ARG A 62 10.58 -2.28 14.36
C ARG A 62 10.94 -3.65 13.77
N ILE A 63 11.01 -3.71 12.45
CA ILE A 63 11.56 -4.82 11.69
C ILE A 63 12.92 -4.34 11.15
N ASP A 64 13.99 -5.02 11.51
CA ASP A 64 15.34 -4.63 11.11
C ASP A 64 15.49 -4.65 9.58
N ASP A 65 16.31 -3.71 9.06
CA ASP A 65 16.55 -3.51 7.64
C ASP A 65 15.28 -3.38 6.78
N CYS A 66 14.20 -2.89 7.37
CA CYS A 66 12.95 -2.64 6.68
C CYS A 66 12.77 -1.16 6.36
N THR A 67 12.52 -0.87 5.07
CA THR A 67 12.08 0.44 4.61
C THR A 67 10.58 0.44 4.36
N VAL A 68 9.86 1.38 4.97
CA VAL A 68 8.43 1.58 4.75
C VAL A 68 8.23 2.48 3.51
N LEU A 69 7.37 2.05 2.61
CA LEU A 69 7.02 2.75 1.38
C LEU A 69 5.55 3.17 1.46
N VAL A 70 5.28 4.44 1.26
CA VAL A 70 3.93 5.00 1.28
C VAL A 70 3.65 5.68 -0.04
N GLU A 71 2.48 5.42 -0.65
CA GLU A 71 2.13 6.13 -1.86
C GLU A 71 1.95 7.62 -1.60
N GLN A 72 2.62 8.44 -2.39
CA GLN A 72 2.49 9.89 -2.32
C GLN A 72 1.11 10.33 -2.84
N GLN A 73 0.31 10.91 -1.96
CA GLN A 73 -0.99 11.44 -2.33
C GLN A 73 -0.86 12.74 -3.16
N PRO A 74 -1.77 12.98 -4.15
CA PRO A 74 -1.70 14.16 -5.00
C PRO A 74 -1.68 15.48 -4.21
N MET A 75 -0.83 16.41 -4.64
CA MET A 75 -0.68 17.72 -3.97
C MET A 75 -1.68 18.77 -4.48
N ARG A 76 -2.22 18.60 -5.70
CA ARG A 76 -3.13 19.60 -6.30
C ARG A 76 -4.49 19.55 -5.65
N ALA A 77 -5.00 20.71 -5.22
CA ALA A 77 -6.26 20.89 -4.49
C ALA A 77 -7.48 20.22 -5.18
N ARG A 78 -7.56 20.27 -6.51
CA ARG A 78 -8.66 19.67 -7.28
C ARG A 78 -8.67 18.13 -7.30
N CYS A 79 -7.53 17.49 -7.00
CA CYS A 79 -7.39 16.03 -7.05
C CYS A 79 -7.04 15.44 -5.67
N ALA A 80 -6.89 16.29 -4.66
CA ALA A 80 -6.41 15.88 -3.34
C ALA A 80 -7.54 15.27 -2.52
N ASN A 81 -7.41 14.01 -2.17
CA ASN A 81 -8.15 13.46 -1.04
C ASN A 81 -7.41 13.87 0.24
N LEU A 82 -7.82 15.02 0.83
CA LEU A 82 -7.15 15.60 1.98
C LEU A 82 -7.08 14.61 3.16
N LYS A 83 -8.14 13.82 3.37
CA LYS A 83 -8.18 12.81 4.42
C LYS A 83 -7.07 11.77 4.20
N MET A 84 -6.95 11.21 3.01
CA MET A 84 -5.89 10.22 2.70
C MET A 84 -4.49 10.82 2.84
N LYS A 85 -4.32 12.08 2.49
CA LYS A 85 -3.06 12.80 2.68
C LYS A 85 -2.69 12.90 4.16
N VAL A 86 -3.62 13.32 5.01
CA VAL A 86 -3.40 13.36 6.47
C VAL A 86 -3.05 11.98 7.01
N LEU A 87 -3.81 10.96 6.64
CA LEU A 87 -3.58 9.58 7.11
C LEU A 87 -2.24 9.00 6.63
N SER A 88 -1.77 9.36 5.43
CA SER A 88 -0.45 8.94 4.98
C SER A 88 0.68 9.52 5.83
N HIS A 89 0.53 10.75 6.33
CA HIS A 89 1.48 11.34 7.27
C HIS A 89 1.34 10.76 8.70
N VAL A 90 0.14 10.39 9.13
CA VAL A 90 -0.06 9.67 10.41
C VAL A 90 0.66 8.32 10.35
N LEU A 91 0.52 7.57 9.27
CA LEU A 91 1.25 6.33 9.04
C LEU A 91 2.76 6.56 9.04
N GLN A 92 3.25 7.58 8.33
CA GLN A 92 4.67 7.97 8.35
C GLN A 92 5.15 8.23 9.77
N ALA A 93 4.44 9.05 10.54
CA ALA A 93 4.82 9.42 11.91
C ALA A 93 4.90 8.19 12.83
N HIS A 94 3.92 7.28 12.72
CA HIS A 94 3.93 6.02 13.48
C HIS A 94 5.19 5.20 13.19
N PHE A 95 5.49 4.91 11.93
CA PHE A 95 6.67 4.11 11.60
C PHE A 95 7.98 4.84 11.89
N TYR A 96 8.02 6.15 11.68
CA TYR A 96 9.19 6.97 12.05
C TYR A 96 9.47 6.92 13.55
N SER A 97 8.44 7.00 14.40
CA SER A 97 8.59 6.89 15.87
C SER A 97 9.11 5.52 16.32
N LEU A 98 8.88 4.47 15.53
CA LEU A 98 9.45 3.14 15.76
C LEU A 98 10.87 2.97 15.17
N GLY A 99 11.45 4.03 14.58
CA GLY A 99 12.79 4.03 14.00
C GLY A 99 12.89 3.42 12.59
N PHE A 100 11.78 3.27 11.86
CA PHE A 100 11.83 2.86 10.47
C PHE A 100 12.29 3.98 9.55
N LYS A 101 12.97 3.62 8.46
CA LYS A 101 13.14 4.48 7.30
C LYS A 101 11.85 4.52 6.51
N VAL A 102 11.25 5.70 6.33
CA VAL A 102 9.99 5.87 5.58
C VAL A 102 10.24 6.69 4.32
N LYS A 103 9.72 6.22 3.18
CA LYS A 103 9.81 6.91 1.89
C LYS A 103 8.43 7.07 1.25
N PHE A 104 8.11 8.28 0.78
CA PHE A 104 6.97 8.50 -0.11
C PHE A 104 7.36 8.18 -1.55
N ILE A 105 6.51 7.38 -2.21
CA ILE A 105 6.73 6.90 -3.57
C ILE A 105 5.71 7.52 -4.51
N SER A 106 6.19 8.15 -5.57
CA SER A 106 5.31 8.71 -6.60
C SER A 106 4.52 7.60 -7.30
N PRO A 107 3.19 7.76 -7.49
CA PRO A 107 2.36 6.80 -8.21
C PRO A 107 2.87 6.48 -9.62
N ARG A 108 3.62 7.40 -10.22
CA ARG A 108 4.20 7.22 -11.57
C ARG A 108 5.25 6.11 -11.66
N ARG A 109 5.82 5.68 -10.53
CA ARG A 109 6.84 4.62 -10.51
C ARG A 109 6.26 3.21 -10.62
N LYS A 110 4.97 3.01 -10.35
CA LYS A 110 4.33 1.70 -10.31
C LYS A 110 4.13 1.07 -11.71
N LEU A 111 3.94 1.88 -12.73
CA LEU A 111 3.56 1.42 -14.07
C LEU A 111 4.67 1.68 -15.08
N LYS A 112 5.07 0.64 -15.83
CA LYS A 112 6.08 0.75 -16.90
C LYS A 112 5.60 1.56 -18.11
N LYS A 113 4.29 1.55 -18.38
CA LYS A 113 3.66 2.33 -19.46
C LYS A 113 2.64 3.29 -18.86
N LYS A 114 2.76 4.56 -19.23
CA LYS A 114 1.82 5.58 -18.79
C LYS A 114 0.56 5.52 -19.65
N CYS A 115 -0.54 5.06 -19.09
CA CYS A 115 -1.87 5.35 -19.62
C CYS A 115 -2.40 6.59 -18.89
N HIS A 116 -2.34 7.79 -19.51
CA HIS A 116 -2.35 9.05 -18.78
C HIS A 116 -3.70 9.65 -18.45
N ARG A 117 -4.78 9.22 -19.08
CA ARG A 117 -6.09 9.89 -18.98
C ARG A 117 -7.19 9.04 -18.36
N ASP A 118 -7.10 7.72 -18.40
CA ASP A 118 -8.13 6.84 -17.91
C ASP A 118 -7.70 6.14 -16.61
N TYR A 119 -8.33 6.53 -15.52
CA TYR A 119 -8.11 5.95 -14.19
C TYR A 119 -8.43 4.46 -14.15
N GLN A 120 -9.49 4.03 -14.85
CA GLN A 120 -9.91 2.63 -14.89
C GLN A 120 -8.93 1.75 -15.67
N LEU A 121 -8.37 2.28 -16.77
CA LEU A 121 -7.31 1.59 -17.51
C LEU A 121 -6.06 1.40 -16.68
N ASN A 122 -5.66 2.42 -15.90
CA ASN A 122 -4.50 2.30 -15.00
C ASN A 122 -4.71 1.21 -13.94
N LYS A 123 -5.92 1.09 -13.37
CA LYS A 123 -6.25 0.03 -12.41
C LYS A 123 -6.21 -1.36 -13.04
N ARG A 124 -6.79 -1.51 -14.24
CA ARG A 124 -6.74 -2.78 -14.97
C ARG A 124 -5.31 -3.17 -15.33
N GLN A 125 -4.50 -2.18 -15.73
CA GLN A 125 -3.08 -2.40 -16.02
C GLN A 125 -2.32 -2.86 -14.77
N ALA A 126 -2.53 -2.23 -13.61
CA ALA A 126 -1.90 -2.64 -12.36
C ALA A 126 -2.23 -4.10 -11.99
N VAL A 127 -3.49 -4.50 -12.13
CA VAL A 127 -3.92 -5.89 -11.90
C VAL A 127 -3.24 -6.84 -12.89
N SER A 128 -3.19 -6.49 -14.18
CA SER A 128 -2.51 -7.29 -15.22
C SER A 128 -1.01 -7.43 -14.94
N ASP A 129 -0.33 -6.32 -14.63
CA ASP A 129 1.10 -6.31 -14.34
C ASP A 129 1.41 -7.15 -13.07
N CYS A 130 0.52 -7.08 -12.07
CA CYS A 130 0.62 -7.90 -10.87
C CYS A 130 0.53 -9.40 -11.20
N LEU A 131 -0.43 -9.82 -12.02
CA LEU A 131 -0.57 -11.22 -12.46
C LEU A 131 0.66 -11.71 -13.22
N LEU A 132 1.33 -10.86 -13.99
CA LEU A 132 2.57 -11.21 -14.72
C LEU A 132 3.77 -11.44 -13.79
N VAL A 133 3.80 -10.80 -12.63
CA VAL A 133 4.93 -10.95 -11.69
C VAL A 133 4.70 -12.03 -10.65
N LEU A 134 3.46 -12.38 -10.33
CA LEU A 134 3.10 -13.36 -9.30
C LEU A 134 3.70 -14.76 -9.50
N PRO A 135 3.88 -15.30 -10.73
CA PRO A 135 4.52 -16.59 -10.92
C PRO A 135 5.97 -16.68 -10.40
N ARG A 136 6.59 -15.55 -10.10
CA ARG A 136 7.94 -15.50 -9.47
C ARG A 136 7.90 -15.77 -7.97
N PHE A 137 6.72 -15.82 -7.38
CA PHE A 137 6.49 -16.03 -5.95
C PHE A 137 5.80 -17.36 -5.70
N ASN A 138 5.59 -17.71 -4.44
CA ASN A 138 4.84 -18.92 -4.07
C ASN A 138 3.40 -18.86 -4.63
N ALA A 139 2.93 -19.97 -5.19
CA ALA A 139 1.63 -20.11 -5.83
C ALA A 139 0.44 -19.68 -4.93
N LYS A 140 0.58 -19.79 -3.60
CA LYS A 140 -0.43 -19.31 -2.64
C LYS A 140 -0.81 -17.85 -2.86
N TRP A 141 0.15 -17.02 -3.30
CA TRP A 141 -0.09 -15.59 -3.51
C TRP A 141 -0.91 -15.32 -4.77
N THR A 142 -0.76 -16.14 -5.81
CA THR A 142 -1.63 -16.09 -6.97
C THR A 142 -3.06 -16.45 -6.60
N THR A 143 -3.25 -17.53 -5.83
CA THR A 143 -4.56 -17.95 -5.32
C THR A 143 -5.19 -16.86 -4.45
N TYR A 144 -4.43 -16.31 -3.50
CA TYR A 144 -4.87 -15.20 -2.66
C TYR A 144 -5.33 -14.00 -3.49
N PHE A 145 -4.47 -13.53 -4.41
CA PHE A 145 -4.75 -12.35 -5.23
C PHE A 145 -5.99 -12.53 -6.12
N THR A 146 -6.12 -13.70 -6.75
CA THR A 146 -7.28 -13.98 -7.62
C THR A 146 -8.59 -14.04 -6.85
N ALA A 147 -8.58 -14.44 -5.58
CA ALA A 147 -9.74 -14.50 -4.71
C ALA A 147 -10.16 -13.11 -4.15
N LEU A 148 -9.31 -12.08 -4.21
CA LEU A 148 -9.66 -10.77 -3.71
C LEU A 148 -10.83 -10.15 -4.49
N PRO A 149 -11.84 -9.59 -3.81
CA PRO A 149 -12.96 -8.90 -4.48
C PRO A 149 -12.49 -7.61 -5.16
N LYS A 150 -11.50 -6.94 -4.61
CA LYS A 150 -10.88 -5.72 -5.12
C LYS A 150 -9.36 -5.92 -5.18
N LYS A 151 -8.82 -6.00 -6.38
CA LYS A 151 -7.43 -6.40 -6.65
C LYS A 151 -6.46 -5.23 -6.83
N ASP A 152 -6.97 -4.08 -7.24
CA ASP A 152 -6.16 -2.90 -7.63
C ASP A 152 -5.30 -2.38 -6.47
N ASP A 153 -5.86 -2.24 -5.27
CA ASP A 153 -5.13 -1.73 -4.11
C ASP A 153 -4.01 -2.72 -3.67
N ALA A 154 -4.31 -4.03 -3.73
CA ALA A 154 -3.30 -5.07 -3.50
C ALA A 154 -2.20 -5.06 -4.57
N ALA A 155 -2.56 -4.94 -5.86
CA ALA A 155 -1.60 -4.84 -6.94
C ALA A 155 -0.68 -3.63 -6.76
N ASP A 156 -1.26 -2.49 -6.41
CA ASP A 156 -0.55 -1.23 -6.25
C ASP A 156 0.54 -1.31 -5.16
N CYS A 157 0.26 -1.90 -3.99
CA CYS A 157 1.26 -2.00 -2.94
C CYS A 157 2.40 -2.98 -3.30
N LEU A 158 2.13 -4.11 -3.97
CA LEU A 158 3.17 -5.04 -4.42
C LEU A 158 4.05 -4.42 -5.51
N LEU A 159 3.43 -3.83 -6.55
CA LEU A 159 4.17 -3.20 -7.65
C LEU A 159 5.02 -2.03 -7.19
N GLN A 160 4.54 -1.25 -6.19
CA GLN A 160 5.30 -0.19 -5.56
C GLN A 160 6.57 -0.73 -4.88
N ALA A 161 6.47 -1.82 -4.12
CA ALA A 161 7.62 -2.45 -3.49
C ALA A 161 8.63 -2.95 -4.52
N LEU A 162 8.17 -3.63 -5.57
CA LEU A 162 9.02 -4.13 -6.65
C LEU A 162 9.72 -3.01 -7.42
N ALA A 163 9.01 -1.90 -7.72
CA ALA A 163 9.58 -0.78 -8.43
C ALA A 163 10.73 -0.08 -7.67
N VAL A 164 10.72 -0.14 -6.35
CA VAL A 164 11.80 0.42 -5.51
C VAL A 164 12.94 -0.59 -5.34
N ALA A 165 12.63 -1.87 -5.34
CA ALA A 165 13.62 -2.93 -5.14
C ALA A 165 14.59 -3.10 -6.34
N VAL A 166 14.20 -2.65 -7.53
CA VAL A 166 14.96 -2.79 -8.79
C VAL A 166 15.78 -1.53 -9.10
N THR A 167 15.62 -0.46 -8.31
CA THR A 167 16.31 0.82 -8.45
C THR A 167 17.47 0.91 -7.47
#